data_569cd69f57787b1112fca1057a470481
#
_entry.id   569cd69f57787b1112fca1057a470481
#
_cell.length_a   1.000
_cell.length_b   1.000
_cell.length_c   1.000
_cell.angle_alpha   90.00
_cell.angle_beta   90.00
_cell.angle_gamma   90.00
#
_symmetry.space_group_name_H-M   'P 1'
#
loop_
_entity.id
_entity.type
_entity.pdbx_description
1 polymer ?
#
loop_
_entity_poly.entity_id
_entity_poly.type
_entity_poly.pdbx_seq_one_letter_code
_entity_poly.pdbx_strand_id
1 'polypeptide(L)'
;MFSNNNRISTRQVFRLFVFDFVGESTLILPSQLAAFAGNDGLASIVLGGIMGSLYLWYLAYVLKKMETDLVTYMERILPTWMKKIFLVLLLVYFTGMAGYGAYIFSDVIQKGLIAGEPFPLILILVLLTAGYAVCGGIESRARVYEILFVVLFVLLAIMLLIAAGDLEMEYLYGFFQADTGSVMKGSLAVFFCLMPLFLLAFFPSYVQKAKWGKLVHAVHAAMWFAIGVLAVLYVILLGSFGSRSLTTMKYPAITLMSSIHLRGSFLKRLDAFMIAIWFFTLFALVTVFLFYAQELVQKLRKKDTHKKWYLLSLIHISEPTRPEPI
;
A
#
# COMPACT_ATOMS: atom_id res chain seq x y z
N MET A 1 28.42 -6.49 -8.56
CA MET A 1 28.84 -5.62 -7.43
C MET A 1 27.64 -4.74 -7.07
N PHE A 2 26.98 -5.00 -5.97
CA PHE A 2 25.79 -4.23 -5.55
C PHE A 2 26.28 -3.03 -4.72
N SER A 3 26.18 -1.82 -5.28
CA SER A 3 26.54 -0.60 -4.55
C SER A 3 25.44 -0.29 -3.53
N ASN A 4 25.76 -0.35 -2.26
CA ASN A 4 24.88 0.00 -1.15
C ASN A 4 24.86 1.54 -0.99
N ASN A 5 24.32 2.26 -1.98
CA ASN A 5 24.35 3.72 -2.05
C ASN A 5 23.03 4.42 -1.69
N ASN A 6 22.05 3.66 -1.18
CA ASN A 6 20.70 4.13 -0.85
C ASN A 6 19.98 4.84 -2.03
N ARG A 7 20.31 4.49 -3.27
CA ARG A 7 19.68 5.07 -4.45
C ARG A 7 18.83 4.05 -5.16
N ILE A 8 17.66 4.47 -5.61
CA ILE A 8 16.71 3.65 -6.36
C ILE A 8 16.45 4.22 -7.74
N SER A 9 16.11 3.35 -8.68
CA SER A 9 15.75 3.71 -10.05
C SER A 9 14.29 4.13 -10.15
N THR A 10 13.93 4.92 -11.19
CA THR A 10 12.53 5.30 -11.44
C THR A 10 11.62 4.10 -11.69
N ARG A 11 12.15 3.00 -12.27
CA ARG A 11 11.43 1.75 -12.47
C ARG A 11 11.11 1.06 -11.13
N GLN A 12 12.04 1.09 -10.19
CA GLN A 12 11.82 0.58 -8.83
C GLN A 12 10.80 1.43 -8.06
N VAL A 13 10.84 2.76 -8.24
CA VAL A 13 9.84 3.67 -7.66
C VAL A 13 8.43 3.32 -8.17
N PHE A 14 8.25 3.13 -9.48
CA PHE A 14 6.98 2.69 -10.05
C PHE A 14 6.44 1.45 -9.32
N ARG A 15 7.26 0.41 -9.18
CA ARG A 15 6.86 -0.84 -8.53
C ARG A 15 6.54 -0.68 -7.06
N LEU A 16 7.34 0.09 -6.33
CA LEU A 16 7.10 0.40 -4.92
C LEU A 16 5.72 1.04 -4.72
N PHE A 17 5.41 2.08 -5.50
CA PHE A 17 4.12 2.77 -5.39
C PHE A 17 2.94 1.90 -5.83
N VAL A 18 3.12 1.01 -6.81
CA VAL A 18 2.07 0.04 -7.16
C VAL A 18 1.75 -0.85 -5.97
N PHE A 19 2.75 -1.38 -5.26
CA PHE A 19 2.52 -2.19 -4.07
C PHE A 19 1.84 -1.39 -2.95
N ASP A 20 2.25 -0.14 -2.75
CA ASP A 20 1.70 0.73 -1.71
C ASP A 20 0.23 1.11 -1.98
N PHE A 21 -0.21 1.19 -3.26
CA PHE A 21 -1.60 1.50 -3.63
C PHE A 21 -2.51 0.28 -3.72
N VAL A 22 -2.03 -0.84 -4.27
CA VAL A 22 -2.89 -1.97 -4.62
C VAL A 22 -3.41 -2.70 -3.37
N GLY A 23 -2.59 -2.85 -2.32
CA GLY A 23 -2.94 -3.68 -1.17
C GLY A 23 -4.25 -3.32 -0.50
N GLU A 24 -4.32 -2.12 0.04
CA GLU A 24 -5.49 -1.63 0.76
C GLU A 24 -6.66 -1.34 -0.18
N SER A 25 -6.39 -0.69 -1.32
CA SER A 25 -7.44 -0.27 -2.25
C SER A 25 -8.25 -1.45 -2.79
N THR A 26 -7.61 -2.54 -3.17
CA THR A 26 -8.30 -3.71 -3.74
C THR A 26 -9.03 -4.56 -2.70
N LEU A 27 -8.62 -4.50 -1.43
CA LEU A 27 -9.25 -5.27 -0.36
C LEU A 27 -10.50 -4.58 0.21
N ILE A 28 -10.42 -3.28 0.47
CA ILE A 28 -11.41 -2.56 1.26
C ILE A 28 -12.35 -1.72 0.38
N LEU A 29 -11.81 -1.04 -0.62
CA LEU A 29 -12.61 -0.11 -1.43
C LEU A 29 -13.80 -0.76 -2.15
N PRO A 30 -13.73 -2.00 -2.69
CA PRO A 30 -14.86 -2.55 -3.43
C PRO A 30 -16.16 -2.59 -2.62
N SER A 31 -16.13 -2.98 -1.35
CA SER A 31 -17.31 -3.00 -0.50
C SER A 31 -17.80 -1.59 -0.15
N GLN A 32 -16.89 -0.65 0.08
CA GLN A 32 -17.24 0.74 0.37
C GLN A 32 -17.83 1.43 -0.87
N LEU A 33 -17.28 1.22 -2.06
CA LEU A 33 -17.78 1.77 -3.31
C LEU A 33 -19.18 1.23 -3.63
N ALA A 34 -19.39 -0.08 -3.41
CA ALA A 34 -20.71 -0.67 -3.55
C ALA A 34 -21.71 -0.05 -2.57
N ALA A 35 -21.32 0.23 -1.33
CA ALA A 35 -22.16 0.87 -0.32
C ALA A 35 -22.47 2.33 -0.65
N PHE A 36 -21.56 3.07 -1.28
CA PHE A 36 -21.79 4.48 -1.63
C PHE A 36 -22.52 4.64 -2.95
N ALA A 37 -22.09 3.97 -4.01
CA ALA A 37 -22.50 4.25 -5.37
C ALA A 37 -22.97 3.01 -6.16
N GLY A 38 -23.01 1.83 -5.57
CA GLY A 38 -23.43 0.61 -6.27
C GLY A 38 -22.66 0.41 -7.59
N ASN A 39 -23.36 0.21 -8.69
CA ASN A 39 -22.76 0.04 -10.02
C ASN A 39 -21.96 1.27 -10.47
N ASP A 40 -22.34 2.48 -10.01
CA ASP A 40 -21.62 3.72 -10.33
C ASP A 40 -20.32 3.91 -9.54
N GLY A 41 -19.93 2.94 -8.70
CA GLY A 41 -18.62 2.92 -8.04
C GLY A 41 -17.45 2.97 -9.03
N LEU A 42 -17.65 2.53 -10.28
CA LEU A 42 -16.65 2.68 -11.35
C LEU A 42 -16.40 4.15 -11.69
N ALA A 43 -17.43 4.99 -11.73
CA ALA A 43 -17.29 6.43 -11.90
C ALA A 43 -16.54 7.06 -10.72
N SER A 44 -16.81 6.58 -9.49
CA SER A 44 -16.09 7.00 -8.29
C SER A 44 -14.59 6.66 -8.36
N ILE A 45 -14.21 5.50 -8.90
CA ILE A 45 -12.82 5.09 -9.09
C ILE A 45 -12.11 6.04 -10.04
N VAL A 46 -12.70 6.34 -11.19
CA VAL A 46 -12.11 7.25 -12.19
C VAL A 46 -11.97 8.66 -11.64
N LEU A 47 -13.00 9.20 -11.01
CA LEU A 47 -12.98 10.54 -10.42
C LEU A 47 -11.97 10.64 -9.28
N GLY A 48 -11.86 9.62 -8.42
CA GLY A 48 -10.83 9.56 -7.38
C GLY A 48 -9.41 9.54 -7.96
N GLY A 49 -9.20 8.83 -9.07
CA GLY A 49 -7.94 8.85 -9.82
C GLY A 49 -7.61 10.22 -10.42
N ILE A 50 -8.62 10.94 -10.93
CA ILE A 50 -8.45 12.34 -11.41
C ILE A 50 -8.06 13.26 -10.24
N MET A 51 -8.74 13.14 -9.11
CA MET A 51 -8.39 13.90 -7.88
C MET A 51 -6.95 13.59 -7.43
N GLY A 52 -6.55 12.31 -7.46
CA GLY A 52 -5.18 11.88 -7.20
C GLY A 52 -4.16 12.48 -8.17
N SER A 53 -4.50 12.59 -9.47
CA SER A 53 -3.64 13.23 -10.47
C SER A 53 -3.45 14.72 -10.21
N LEU A 54 -4.53 15.44 -9.86
CA LEU A 54 -4.47 16.87 -9.50
C LEU A 54 -3.60 17.07 -8.25
N TYR A 55 -3.79 16.23 -7.24
CA TYR A 55 -2.96 16.26 -6.03
C TYR A 55 -1.49 15.98 -6.33
N LEU A 56 -1.19 14.97 -7.16
CA LEU A 56 0.18 14.64 -7.55
C LEU A 56 0.85 15.79 -8.31
N TRP A 57 0.13 16.47 -9.21
CA TRP A 57 0.66 17.63 -9.93
C TRP A 57 0.95 18.80 -8.99
N TYR A 58 0.03 19.08 -8.06
CA TYR A 58 0.25 20.08 -7.03
C TYR A 58 1.48 19.75 -6.18
N LEU A 59 1.56 18.51 -5.70
CA LEU A 59 2.70 18.03 -4.91
C LEU A 59 4.01 18.13 -5.68
N ALA A 60 4.04 17.69 -6.95
CA ALA A 60 5.21 17.77 -7.80
C ALA A 60 5.66 19.22 -8.05
N TYR A 61 4.72 20.16 -8.23
CA TYR A 61 4.99 21.58 -8.35
C TYR A 61 5.65 22.16 -7.09
N VAL A 62 5.11 21.84 -5.92
CA VAL A 62 5.68 22.27 -4.63
C VAL A 62 7.08 21.69 -4.44
N LEU A 63 7.24 20.38 -4.64
CA LEU A 63 8.52 19.68 -4.44
C LEU A 63 9.61 20.15 -5.42
N LYS A 64 9.24 20.52 -6.65
CA LYS A 64 10.19 21.12 -7.60
C LYS A 64 10.77 22.43 -7.10
N LYS A 65 9.98 23.26 -6.38
CA LYS A 65 10.43 24.50 -5.76
C LYS A 65 11.28 24.28 -4.51
N MET A 66 11.07 23.16 -3.80
CA MET A 66 11.77 22.86 -2.56
C MET A 66 13.23 22.42 -2.79
N GLU A 67 13.55 21.84 -3.94
CA GLU A 67 14.87 21.30 -4.34
C GLU A 67 15.48 20.24 -3.41
N THR A 68 14.86 19.97 -2.28
CA THR A 68 15.30 19.02 -1.23
C THR A 68 14.11 18.21 -0.74
N ASP A 69 14.35 17.22 0.13
CA ASP A 69 13.26 16.52 0.81
C ASP A 69 12.50 17.45 1.77
N LEU A 70 11.26 17.07 2.06
CA LEU A 70 10.36 17.86 2.91
C LEU A 70 11.00 18.25 4.25
N VAL A 71 11.67 17.31 4.92
CA VAL A 71 12.22 17.58 6.26
C VAL A 71 13.38 18.56 6.21
N THR A 72 14.28 18.41 5.22
CA THR A 72 15.40 19.34 5.00
C THR A 72 14.91 20.73 4.62
N TYR A 73 13.84 20.81 3.84
CA TYR A 73 13.22 22.09 3.47
C TYR A 73 12.61 22.78 4.68
N MET A 74 11.89 22.04 5.52
CA MET A 74 11.33 22.56 6.78
C MET A 74 12.41 23.08 7.74
N GLU A 75 13.60 22.45 7.73
CA GLU A 75 14.74 22.92 8.54
C GLU A 75 15.23 24.33 8.16
N ARG A 76 15.03 24.71 6.89
CA ARG A 76 15.46 26.02 6.37
C ARG A 76 14.43 27.13 6.63
N ILE A 77 13.14 26.80 6.70
CA ILE A 77 12.07 27.80 6.71
C ILE A 77 11.45 27.96 8.11
N LEU A 78 11.33 26.84 8.86
CA LEU A 78 10.60 26.83 10.12
C LEU A 78 11.51 27.03 11.32
N PRO A 79 11.08 27.81 12.33
CA PRO A 79 11.77 27.85 13.61
C PRO A 79 11.78 26.47 14.25
N THR A 80 12.79 26.21 15.07
CA THR A 80 13.08 24.87 15.63
C THR A 80 11.89 24.22 16.35
N TRP A 81 11.07 25.02 17.05
CA TRP A 81 9.91 24.48 17.78
C TRP A 81 8.78 24.06 16.84
N MET A 82 8.46 24.85 15.80
CA MET A 82 7.44 24.51 14.80
C MET A 82 7.84 23.25 14.03
N LYS A 83 9.12 23.17 13.60
CA LYS A 83 9.66 21.97 12.96
C LYS A 83 9.46 20.73 13.83
N LYS A 84 9.78 20.78 15.13
CA LYS A 84 9.59 19.64 16.04
C LYS A 84 8.13 19.21 16.11
N ILE A 85 7.20 20.15 16.26
CA ILE A 85 5.76 19.83 16.28
C ILE A 85 5.35 19.13 14.99
N PHE A 86 5.74 19.65 13.84
CA PHE A 86 5.37 19.05 12.54
C PHE A 86 5.97 17.65 12.36
N LEU A 87 7.22 17.44 12.74
CA LEU A 87 7.85 16.13 12.69
C LEU A 87 7.17 15.11 13.62
N VAL A 88 6.72 15.56 14.81
CA VAL A 88 5.96 14.71 15.74
C VAL A 88 4.59 14.37 15.15
N LEU A 89 3.88 15.32 14.54
CA LEU A 89 2.59 15.06 13.88
C LEU A 89 2.76 14.04 12.72
N LEU A 90 3.80 14.19 11.90
CA LEU A 90 4.11 13.24 10.85
C LEU A 90 4.47 11.86 11.41
N LEU A 91 5.22 11.82 12.52
CA LEU A 91 5.57 10.57 13.19
C LEU A 91 4.32 9.84 13.69
N VAL A 92 3.41 10.56 14.35
CA VAL A 92 2.11 10.01 14.81
C VAL A 92 1.31 9.49 13.62
N TYR A 93 1.24 10.26 12.54
CA TYR A 93 0.54 9.86 11.32
C TYR A 93 1.13 8.56 10.73
N PHE A 94 2.45 8.50 10.50
CA PHE A 94 3.08 7.31 9.91
C PHE A 94 2.99 6.09 10.82
N THR A 95 3.15 6.27 12.14
CA THR A 95 2.99 5.17 13.10
C THR A 95 1.55 4.69 13.15
N GLY A 96 0.57 5.60 13.12
CA GLY A 96 -0.85 5.27 13.04
C GLY A 96 -1.21 4.49 11.79
N MET A 97 -0.72 4.93 10.61
CA MET A 97 -0.93 4.24 9.33
C MET A 97 -0.26 2.87 9.30
N ALA A 98 0.95 2.74 9.87
CA ALA A 98 1.61 1.44 10.00
C ALA A 98 0.81 0.48 10.90
N GLY A 99 0.29 0.98 12.03
CA GLY A 99 -0.56 0.21 12.95
C GLY A 99 -1.87 -0.22 12.29
N TYR A 100 -2.53 0.67 11.57
CA TYR A 100 -3.74 0.38 10.81
C TYR A 100 -3.50 -0.67 9.73
N GLY A 101 -2.44 -0.51 8.93
CA GLY A 101 -2.03 -1.50 7.94
C GLY A 101 -1.72 -2.86 8.54
N ALA A 102 -1.00 -2.89 9.69
CA ALA A 102 -0.70 -4.12 10.41
C ALA A 102 -1.96 -4.80 10.95
N TYR A 103 -2.95 -4.01 11.42
CA TYR A 103 -4.25 -4.55 11.85
C TYR A 103 -4.98 -5.23 10.68
N ILE A 104 -5.11 -4.56 9.53
CA ILE A 104 -5.76 -5.14 8.34
C ILE A 104 -5.01 -6.40 7.90
N PHE A 105 -3.69 -6.33 7.83
CA PHE A 105 -2.85 -7.44 7.44
C PHE A 105 -3.05 -8.67 8.34
N SER A 106 -3.07 -8.46 9.66
CA SER A 106 -3.28 -9.51 10.64
C SER A 106 -4.69 -10.12 10.55
N ASP A 107 -5.72 -9.30 10.29
CA ASP A 107 -7.10 -9.75 10.12
C ASP A 107 -7.25 -10.60 8.83
N VAL A 108 -6.57 -10.23 7.75
CA VAL A 108 -6.54 -11.00 6.51
C VAL A 108 -5.83 -12.35 6.72
N ILE A 109 -4.71 -12.38 7.42
CA ILE A 109 -3.99 -13.63 7.74
C ILE A 109 -4.87 -14.54 8.60
N GLN A 110 -5.45 -14.00 9.68
CA GLN A 110 -6.28 -14.78 10.59
C GLN A 110 -7.47 -15.41 9.87
N LYS A 111 -8.18 -14.64 9.05
CA LYS A 111 -9.39 -15.13 8.37
C LYS A 111 -9.09 -16.00 7.16
N GLY A 112 -8.01 -15.71 6.44
CA GLY A 112 -7.69 -16.36 5.18
C GLY A 112 -6.73 -17.54 5.26
N LEU A 113 -5.82 -17.57 6.24
CA LEU A 113 -4.75 -18.57 6.30
C LEU A 113 -4.77 -19.42 7.56
N ILE A 114 -4.91 -18.82 8.73
CA ILE A 114 -4.74 -19.49 10.04
C ILE A 114 -5.89 -19.19 10.98
N ALA A 115 -7.09 -19.62 10.56
CA ALA A 115 -8.28 -19.49 11.39
C ALA A 115 -8.09 -20.23 12.73
N GLY A 116 -8.36 -19.54 13.84
CA GLY A 116 -8.24 -20.12 15.19
C GLY A 116 -7.03 -19.61 15.98
N GLU A 117 -6.00 -19.05 15.34
CA GLU A 117 -4.88 -18.45 16.06
C GLU A 117 -5.25 -17.10 16.69
N PRO A 118 -4.68 -16.75 17.86
CA PRO A 118 -4.96 -15.49 18.53
C PRO A 118 -4.51 -14.28 17.70
N PHE A 119 -5.45 -13.37 17.43
CA PHE A 119 -5.16 -12.14 16.66
C PHE A 119 -3.94 -11.34 17.19
N PRO A 120 -3.75 -11.14 18.54
CA PRO A 120 -2.59 -10.42 19.05
C PRO A 120 -1.25 -11.07 18.67
N LEU A 121 -1.18 -12.40 18.63
CA LEU A 121 0.03 -13.11 18.24
C LEU A 121 0.39 -12.81 16.77
N ILE A 122 -0.58 -12.87 15.87
CA ILE A 122 -0.39 -12.57 14.45
C ILE A 122 0.07 -11.12 14.29
N LEU A 123 -0.59 -10.17 14.98
CA LEU A 123 -0.24 -8.75 14.92
C LEU A 123 1.20 -8.47 15.39
N ILE A 124 1.63 -9.10 16.49
CA ILE A 124 2.99 -8.97 16.99
C ILE A 124 3.99 -9.52 15.97
N LEU A 125 3.74 -10.70 15.40
CA LEU A 125 4.61 -11.29 14.38
C LEU A 125 4.70 -10.43 13.11
N VAL A 126 3.59 -9.85 12.66
CA VAL A 126 3.56 -8.90 11.54
C VAL A 126 4.41 -7.68 11.83
N LEU A 127 4.26 -7.08 13.01
CA LEU A 127 5.05 -5.89 13.40
C LEU A 127 6.54 -6.19 13.57
N LEU A 128 6.89 -7.34 14.14
CA LEU A 128 8.29 -7.76 14.29
C LEU A 128 8.96 -8.01 12.93
N THR A 129 8.29 -8.73 12.04
CA THR A 129 8.81 -9.00 10.69
C THR A 129 8.90 -7.74 9.84
N ALA A 130 7.90 -6.85 9.91
CA ALA A 130 7.93 -5.56 9.23
C ALA A 130 9.06 -4.67 9.78
N GLY A 131 9.21 -4.64 11.10
CA GLY A 131 10.32 -3.94 11.77
C GLY A 131 11.69 -4.44 11.31
N TYR A 132 11.88 -5.76 11.23
CA TYR A 132 13.12 -6.35 10.71
C TYR A 132 13.37 -5.97 9.24
N ALA A 133 12.33 -6.02 8.39
CA ALA A 133 12.44 -5.67 6.98
C ALA A 133 12.85 -4.20 6.76
N VAL A 134 12.41 -3.29 7.62
CA VAL A 134 12.77 -1.85 7.58
C VAL A 134 14.26 -1.63 7.82
N CYS A 135 14.95 -2.49 8.58
CA CYS A 135 16.40 -2.43 8.76
C CYS A 135 17.18 -2.53 7.46
N GLY A 136 16.65 -3.23 6.46
CA GLY A 136 17.26 -3.37 5.13
C GLY A 136 17.32 -2.09 4.32
N GLY A 137 16.56 -1.06 4.70
CA GLY A 137 16.44 0.23 4.01
C GLY A 137 15.66 0.15 2.70
N ILE A 138 15.53 1.32 2.03
CA ILE A 138 14.69 1.48 0.83
C ILE A 138 15.20 0.67 -0.37
N GLU A 139 16.50 0.50 -0.50
CA GLU A 139 17.11 -0.23 -1.61
C GLU A 139 16.79 -1.73 -1.55
N SER A 140 16.87 -2.34 -0.36
CA SER A 140 16.52 -3.74 -0.14
C SER A 140 15.03 -3.97 -0.44
N ARG A 141 14.16 -3.07 0.06
CA ARG A 141 12.74 -3.08 -0.22
C ARG A 141 12.47 -2.99 -1.73
N ALA A 142 13.12 -2.08 -2.44
CA ALA A 142 12.94 -1.90 -3.87
C ALA A 142 13.34 -3.13 -4.69
N ARG A 143 14.39 -3.85 -4.30
CA ARG A 143 14.83 -5.09 -4.95
C ARG A 143 13.84 -6.24 -4.75
N VAL A 144 13.33 -6.41 -3.54
CA VAL A 144 12.33 -7.45 -3.22
C VAL A 144 11.07 -7.24 -4.07
N TYR A 145 10.54 -6.01 -4.10
CA TYR A 145 9.33 -5.73 -4.89
C TYR A 145 9.58 -5.71 -6.39
N GLU A 146 10.82 -5.52 -6.84
CA GLU A 146 11.17 -5.68 -8.26
C GLU A 146 10.96 -7.12 -8.74
N ILE A 147 11.32 -8.10 -7.92
CA ILE A 147 11.13 -9.53 -8.24
C ILE A 147 9.65 -9.91 -8.08
N LEU A 148 9.05 -9.53 -6.96
CA LEU A 148 7.66 -9.90 -6.65
C LEU A 148 6.65 -9.29 -7.62
N PHE A 149 6.94 -8.12 -8.21
CA PHE A 149 6.03 -7.42 -9.11
C PHE A 149 5.55 -8.31 -10.26
N VAL A 150 6.48 -8.90 -10.99
CA VAL A 150 6.14 -9.72 -12.17
C VAL A 150 5.35 -10.95 -11.73
N VAL A 151 5.82 -11.68 -10.71
CA VAL A 151 5.19 -12.91 -10.24
C VAL A 151 3.76 -12.66 -9.76
N LEU A 152 3.57 -11.66 -8.90
CA LEU A 152 2.27 -11.43 -8.27
C LEU A 152 1.25 -10.83 -9.24
N PHE A 153 1.65 -9.88 -10.09
CA PHE A 153 0.71 -9.25 -11.02
C PHE A 153 0.37 -10.12 -12.23
N VAL A 154 1.26 -11.00 -12.67
CA VAL A 154 0.92 -12.03 -13.67
C VAL A 154 -0.08 -13.01 -13.08
N LEU A 155 0.14 -13.47 -11.85
CA LEU A 155 -0.80 -14.36 -11.17
C LEU A 155 -2.16 -13.67 -10.96
N LEU A 156 -2.18 -12.41 -10.52
CA LEU A 156 -3.42 -11.63 -10.38
C LEU A 156 -4.17 -11.54 -11.71
N ALA A 157 -3.48 -11.23 -12.81
CA ALA A 157 -4.10 -11.13 -14.12
C ALA A 157 -4.74 -12.45 -14.57
N ILE A 158 -4.04 -13.57 -14.39
CA ILE A 158 -4.58 -14.90 -14.71
C ILE A 158 -5.85 -15.17 -13.90
N MET A 159 -5.84 -14.88 -12.62
CA MET A 159 -7.00 -15.12 -11.75
C MET A 159 -8.19 -14.22 -12.08
N LEU A 160 -7.94 -12.94 -12.40
CA LEU A 160 -9.00 -12.04 -12.85
C LEU A 160 -9.60 -12.50 -14.19
N LEU A 161 -8.78 -13.05 -15.10
CA LEU A 161 -9.26 -13.63 -16.35
C LEU A 161 -10.15 -14.85 -16.12
N ILE A 162 -9.77 -15.74 -15.18
CA ILE A 162 -10.59 -16.89 -14.81
C ILE A 162 -11.91 -16.43 -14.20
N ALA A 163 -11.87 -15.49 -13.25
CA ALA A 163 -13.08 -14.93 -12.62
C ALA A 163 -14.00 -14.24 -13.62
N ALA A 164 -13.45 -13.63 -14.66
CA ALA A 164 -14.23 -12.98 -15.72
C ALA A 164 -15.01 -13.97 -16.60
N GLY A 165 -14.72 -15.28 -16.54
CA GLY A 165 -15.47 -16.31 -17.25
C GLY A 165 -16.86 -16.61 -16.68
N ASP A 166 -17.08 -16.32 -15.40
CA ASP A 166 -18.31 -16.67 -14.66
C ASP A 166 -19.14 -15.43 -14.27
N LEU A 167 -19.06 -14.35 -15.07
CA LEU A 167 -19.79 -13.10 -14.79
C LEU A 167 -21.28 -13.20 -15.17
N GLU A 168 -22.14 -12.77 -14.26
CA GLU A 168 -23.56 -12.57 -14.51
C GLU A 168 -23.79 -11.13 -15.03
N MET A 169 -24.09 -11.01 -16.34
CA MET A 169 -24.26 -9.70 -16.98
C MET A 169 -25.42 -8.89 -16.39
N GLU A 170 -26.42 -9.55 -15.79
CA GLU A 170 -27.56 -8.87 -15.14
C GLU A 170 -27.09 -7.96 -14.00
N TYR A 171 -26.05 -8.32 -13.26
CA TYR A 171 -25.51 -7.51 -12.17
C TYR A 171 -24.77 -6.25 -12.65
N LEU A 172 -24.36 -6.22 -13.91
CA LEU A 172 -23.68 -5.08 -14.51
C LEU A 172 -24.65 -4.05 -15.12
N TYR A 173 -25.95 -4.33 -15.18
CA TYR A 173 -26.92 -3.32 -15.62
C TYR A 173 -27.24 -2.32 -14.51
N GLY A 174 -27.63 -1.10 -14.90
CA GLY A 174 -28.05 -0.06 -13.96
C GLY A 174 -26.96 0.92 -13.56
N PHE A 175 -26.13 1.32 -14.53
CA PHE A 175 -25.23 2.47 -14.38
C PHE A 175 -26.02 3.79 -14.39
N PHE A 176 -25.42 4.84 -13.83
CA PHE A 176 -25.98 6.22 -13.73
C PHE A 176 -27.25 6.32 -12.87
N GLN A 177 -27.36 5.49 -11.83
CA GLN A 177 -28.48 5.51 -10.89
C GLN A 177 -28.13 6.20 -9.57
N ALA A 178 -26.84 6.29 -9.22
CA ALA A 178 -26.41 6.93 -7.99
C ALA A 178 -26.45 8.46 -8.13
N ASP A 179 -26.82 9.13 -7.04
CA ASP A 179 -26.74 10.58 -6.98
C ASP A 179 -25.28 11.06 -6.97
N THR A 180 -25.04 12.29 -7.43
CA THR A 180 -23.72 12.89 -7.51
C THR A 180 -22.99 12.92 -6.16
N GLY A 181 -23.72 13.09 -5.05
CA GLY A 181 -23.15 13.10 -3.70
C GLY A 181 -22.61 11.74 -3.31
N SER A 182 -23.26 10.65 -3.69
CA SER A 182 -22.83 9.28 -3.44
C SER A 182 -21.59 8.93 -4.26
N VAL A 183 -21.55 9.28 -5.53
CA VAL A 183 -20.36 9.13 -6.37
C VAL A 183 -19.19 9.93 -5.82
N MET A 184 -19.43 11.15 -5.34
CA MET A 184 -18.38 11.98 -4.72
C MET A 184 -17.83 11.36 -3.42
N LYS A 185 -18.68 10.77 -2.58
CA LYS A 185 -18.21 10.03 -1.37
C LYS A 185 -17.32 8.86 -1.76
N GLY A 186 -17.69 8.09 -2.76
CA GLY A 186 -16.87 7.02 -3.31
C GLY A 186 -15.54 7.54 -3.86
N SER A 187 -15.56 8.65 -4.60
CA SER A 187 -14.35 9.27 -5.15
C SER A 187 -13.39 9.75 -4.06
N LEU A 188 -13.91 10.31 -2.97
CA LEU A 188 -13.10 10.69 -1.81
C LEU A 188 -12.49 9.47 -1.13
N ALA A 189 -13.23 8.36 -1.00
CA ALA A 189 -12.68 7.13 -0.44
C ALA A 189 -11.50 6.61 -1.28
N VAL A 190 -11.64 6.60 -2.62
CA VAL A 190 -10.53 6.25 -3.54
C VAL A 190 -9.36 7.22 -3.37
N PHE A 191 -9.62 8.53 -3.32
CA PHE A 191 -8.59 9.55 -3.13
C PHE A 191 -7.83 9.35 -1.81
N PHE A 192 -8.51 9.01 -0.72
CA PHE A 192 -7.86 8.73 0.56
C PHE A 192 -6.95 7.49 0.51
N CYS A 193 -7.30 6.46 -0.24
CA CYS A 193 -6.40 5.33 -0.47
C CYS A 193 -5.16 5.69 -1.31
N LEU A 194 -5.16 6.83 -2.01
CA LEU A 194 -4.00 7.37 -2.72
C LEU A 194 -3.12 8.28 -1.84
N MET A 195 -3.40 8.41 -0.54
CA MET A 195 -2.56 9.20 0.39
C MET A 195 -1.06 8.82 0.40
N PRO A 196 -0.64 7.55 0.11
CA PRO A 196 0.78 7.25 -0.08
C PRO A 196 1.48 8.12 -1.14
N LEU A 197 0.76 8.84 -2.03
CA LEU A 197 1.34 9.87 -2.91
C LEU A 197 2.17 10.91 -2.13
N PHE A 198 1.76 11.25 -0.91
CA PHE A 198 2.50 12.17 -0.04
C PHE A 198 3.92 11.70 0.26
N LEU A 199 4.18 10.39 0.22
CA LEU A 199 5.51 9.82 0.43
C LEU A 199 6.51 10.32 -0.62
N LEU A 200 6.04 10.76 -1.81
CA LEU A 200 6.88 11.39 -2.82
C LEU A 200 7.69 12.57 -2.25
N ALA A 201 7.19 13.25 -1.23
CA ALA A 201 7.88 14.36 -0.58
C ALA A 201 9.22 13.99 0.11
N PHE A 202 9.43 12.70 0.37
CA PHE A 202 10.64 12.16 0.98
C PHE A 202 11.62 11.56 -0.04
N PHE A 203 11.17 11.31 -1.27
CA PHE A 203 11.97 10.66 -2.32
C PHE A 203 13.15 11.48 -2.89
N PRO A 204 13.17 12.83 -2.86
CA PRO A 204 14.31 13.58 -3.39
C PRO A 204 15.68 13.16 -2.84
N SER A 205 15.72 12.63 -1.61
CA SER A 205 16.94 12.12 -0.98
C SER A 205 17.46 10.80 -1.61
N TYR A 206 16.59 10.04 -2.27
CA TYR A 206 16.89 8.69 -2.79
C TYR A 206 17.01 8.62 -4.31
N VAL A 207 16.66 9.70 -5.03
CA VAL A 207 16.68 9.75 -6.50
C VAL A 207 17.55 10.92 -6.98
N GLN A 208 18.27 10.73 -8.10
CA GLN A 208 19.08 11.80 -8.69
C GLN A 208 18.20 12.96 -9.17
N LYS A 209 18.55 14.22 -8.83
CA LYS A 209 17.81 15.44 -9.20
C LYS A 209 17.51 15.53 -10.70
N ALA A 210 18.44 15.13 -11.55
CA ALA A 210 18.27 15.12 -13.02
C ALA A 210 17.12 14.23 -13.53
N LYS A 211 16.57 13.35 -12.67
CA LYS A 211 15.49 12.40 -13.01
C LYS A 211 14.14 12.78 -12.42
N TRP A 212 13.99 13.99 -11.86
CA TRP A 212 12.75 14.39 -11.15
C TRP A 212 11.48 14.25 -12.01
N GLY A 213 11.50 14.76 -13.25
CA GLY A 213 10.35 14.61 -14.14
C GLY A 213 9.98 13.15 -14.40
N LYS A 214 10.98 12.29 -14.62
CA LYS A 214 10.78 10.84 -14.79
C LYS A 214 10.24 10.17 -13.54
N LEU A 215 10.61 10.65 -12.36
CA LEU A 215 10.09 10.17 -11.08
C LEU A 215 8.60 10.45 -10.94
N VAL A 216 8.16 11.69 -11.18
CA VAL A 216 6.75 12.08 -11.13
C VAL A 216 5.92 11.26 -12.11
N HIS A 217 6.41 11.09 -13.35
CA HIS A 217 5.74 10.24 -14.34
C HIS A 217 5.66 8.77 -13.90
N ALA A 218 6.69 8.23 -13.25
CA ALA A 218 6.66 6.86 -12.74
C ALA A 218 5.61 6.68 -11.63
N VAL A 219 5.49 7.64 -10.72
CA VAL A 219 4.46 7.62 -9.66
C VAL A 219 3.07 7.80 -10.24
N HIS A 220 2.89 8.69 -11.22
CA HIS A 220 1.62 8.87 -11.91
C HIS A 220 1.18 7.60 -12.65
N ALA A 221 2.12 6.94 -13.35
CA ALA A 221 1.86 5.67 -14.02
C ALA A 221 1.53 4.55 -13.00
N ALA A 222 2.19 4.51 -11.84
CA ALA A 222 1.91 3.55 -10.78
C ALA A 222 0.49 3.74 -10.21
N MET A 223 0.10 4.99 -9.99
CA MET A 223 -1.24 5.35 -9.52
C MET A 223 -2.31 4.88 -10.51
N TRP A 224 -2.18 5.21 -11.81
CA TRP A 224 -3.16 4.81 -12.81
C TRP A 224 -3.16 3.31 -13.08
N PHE A 225 -2.01 2.63 -12.93
CA PHE A 225 -1.97 1.18 -12.96
C PHE A 225 -2.79 0.58 -11.81
N ALA A 226 -2.62 1.07 -10.58
CA ALA A 226 -3.40 0.62 -9.43
C ALA A 226 -4.90 0.92 -9.57
N ILE A 227 -5.27 2.11 -10.08
CA ILE A 227 -6.66 2.48 -10.42
C ILE A 227 -7.24 1.52 -11.46
N GLY A 228 -6.47 1.17 -12.49
CA GLY A 228 -6.88 0.19 -13.50
C GLY A 228 -7.12 -1.19 -12.91
N VAL A 229 -6.22 -1.67 -12.05
CA VAL A 229 -6.39 -2.95 -11.33
C VAL A 229 -7.66 -2.92 -10.46
N LEU A 230 -7.86 -1.84 -9.71
CA LEU A 230 -9.06 -1.66 -8.89
C LEU A 230 -10.34 -1.64 -9.73
N ALA A 231 -10.34 -0.93 -10.86
CA ALA A 231 -11.49 -0.84 -11.76
C ALA A 231 -11.87 -2.21 -12.35
N VAL A 232 -10.88 -2.95 -12.86
CA VAL A 232 -11.09 -4.30 -13.40
C VAL A 232 -11.62 -5.24 -12.31
N LEU A 233 -10.97 -5.23 -11.14
CA LEU A 233 -11.43 -6.04 -10.01
C LEU A 233 -12.85 -5.67 -9.57
N TYR A 234 -13.18 -4.37 -9.53
CA TYR A 234 -14.51 -3.90 -9.15
C TYR A 234 -15.60 -4.39 -10.10
N VAL A 235 -15.37 -4.31 -11.42
CA VAL A 235 -16.29 -4.82 -12.43
C VAL A 235 -16.49 -6.33 -12.29
N ILE A 236 -15.41 -7.08 -12.08
CA ILE A 236 -15.50 -8.53 -11.86
C ILE A 236 -16.30 -8.85 -10.60
N LEU A 237 -16.04 -8.13 -9.50
CA LEU A 237 -16.75 -8.32 -8.24
C LEU A 237 -18.24 -7.99 -8.38
N LEU A 238 -18.58 -6.91 -9.09
CA LEU A 238 -19.99 -6.58 -9.40
C LEU A 238 -20.65 -7.68 -10.19
N GLY A 239 -20.03 -8.15 -11.27
CA GLY A 239 -20.58 -9.21 -12.11
C GLY A 239 -20.66 -10.57 -11.42
N SER A 240 -19.82 -10.83 -10.40
CA SER A 240 -19.86 -12.10 -9.67
C SER A 240 -20.87 -12.11 -8.51
N PHE A 241 -21.05 -10.99 -7.81
CA PHE A 241 -21.84 -10.97 -6.56
C PHE A 241 -22.99 -9.98 -6.55
N GLY A 242 -23.00 -9.04 -7.48
CA GLY A 242 -23.92 -7.89 -7.48
C GLY A 242 -23.59 -6.84 -6.42
N SER A 243 -24.01 -5.60 -6.64
CA SER A 243 -23.70 -4.48 -5.74
C SER A 243 -24.21 -4.69 -4.32
N ARG A 244 -25.42 -5.27 -4.16
CA ARG A 244 -26.03 -5.50 -2.84
C ARG A 244 -25.25 -6.47 -1.96
N SER A 245 -24.75 -7.57 -2.52
CA SER A 245 -23.97 -8.55 -1.79
C SER A 245 -22.59 -8.00 -1.40
N LEU A 246 -21.97 -7.19 -2.29
CA LEU A 246 -20.68 -6.56 -2.01
C LEU A 246 -20.69 -5.67 -0.77
N THR A 247 -21.80 -5.00 -0.47
CA THR A 247 -21.89 -4.12 0.71
C THR A 247 -21.75 -4.87 2.04
N THR A 248 -22.05 -6.16 2.06
CA THR A 248 -21.98 -7.00 3.27
C THR A 248 -20.66 -7.73 3.44
N MET A 249 -19.83 -7.76 2.39
CA MET A 249 -18.55 -8.47 2.41
C MET A 249 -17.44 -7.59 2.97
N LYS A 250 -16.66 -8.09 3.93
CA LYS A 250 -15.52 -7.34 4.47
C LYS A 250 -14.35 -7.27 3.47
N TYR A 251 -14.06 -8.38 2.80
CA TYR A 251 -12.97 -8.52 1.83
C TYR A 251 -13.48 -9.23 0.56
N PRO A 252 -14.24 -8.54 -0.31
CA PRO A 252 -14.86 -9.16 -1.48
C PRO A 252 -13.87 -9.87 -2.41
N ALA A 253 -12.68 -9.29 -2.58
CA ALA A 253 -11.63 -9.85 -3.41
C ALA A 253 -11.15 -11.22 -2.91
N ILE A 254 -11.01 -11.40 -1.60
CA ILE A 254 -10.65 -12.72 -1.02
C ILE A 254 -11.79 -13.71 -1.21
N THR A 255 -13.03 -13.29 -0.99
CA THR A 255 -14.21 -14.13 -1.22
C THR A 255 -14.30 -14.60 -2.66
N LEU A 256 -14.10 -13.68 -3.63
CA LEU A 256 -14.06 -14.04 -5.05
C LEU A 256 -13.05 -15.14 -5.33
N MET A 257 -11.84 -14.98 -4.82
CA MET A 257 -10.75 -15.93 -5.08
C MET A 257 -10.99 -17.30 -4.43
N SER A 258 -11.63 -17.33 -3.27
CA SER A 258 -12.02 -18.59 -2.62
C SER A 258 -13.19 -19.30 -3.31
N SER A 259 -13.99 -18.58 -4.10
CA SER A 259 -15.10 -19.17 -4.88
C SER A 259 -14.67 -19.77 -6.23
N ILE A 260 -13.48 -19.45 -6.72
CA ILE A 260 -12.97 -20.01 -7.98
C ILE A 260 -12.59 -21.47 -7.78
N HIS A 261 -13.40 -22.38 -8.33
CA HIS A 261 -13.17 -23.81 -8.32
C HIS A 261 -12.79 -24.30 -9.72
N LEU A 262 -11.50 -24.56 -9.96
CA LEU A 262 -11.06 -25.21 -11.20
C LEU A 262 -11.39 -26.69 -11.14
N ARG A 263 -12.43 -27.13 -11.87
CA ARG A 263 -12.82 -28.54 -11.99
C ARG A 263 -11.66 -29.38 -12.55
N GLY A 264 -11.26 -30.42 -11.81
CA GLY A 264 -10.24 -31.36 -12.28
C GLY A 264 -8.79 -30.90 -12.23
N SER A 265 -8.49 -29.74 -11.64
CA SER A 265 -7.13 -29.24 -11.57
C SER A 265 -6.35 -29.76 -10.36
N PHE A 266 -5.04 -29.93 -10.57
CA PHE A 266 -4.05 -30.20 -9.53
C PHE A 266 -3.97 -29.07 -8.47
N LEU A 267 -4.42 -27.87 -8.82
CA LEU A 267 -4.40 -26.66 -8.01
C LEU A 267 -5.70 -26.51 -7.20
N LYS A 268 -5.89 -27.36 -6.20
CA LYS A 268 -7.05 -27.26 -5.29
C LYS A 268 -7.03 -26.05 -4.36
N ARG A 269 -5.92 -25.31 -4.27
CA ARG A 269 -5.71 -24.19 -3.35
C ARG A 269 -5.13 -22.96 -4.04
N LEU A 270 -5.82 -22.50 -5.09
CA LEU A 270 -5.48 -21.21 -5.73
C LEU A 270 -5.72 -20.01 -4.79
N ASP A 271 -6.64 -20.15 -3.85
CA ASP A 271 -6.90 -19.19 -2.79
C ASP A 271 -5.63 -18.78 -2.03
N ALA A 272 -4.77 -19.75 -1.68
CA ALA A 272 -3.52 -19.48 -0.97
C ALA A 272 -2.54 -18.63 -1.78
N PHE A 273 -2.44 -18.81 -3.09
CA PHE A 273 -1.60 -17.99 -3.96
C PHE A 273 -2.14 -16.56 -4.07
N MET A 274 -3.46 -16.41 -4.06
CA MET A 274 -4.09 -15.10 -4.11
C MET A 274 -3.90 -14.32 -2.83
N ILE A 275 -4.03 -15.01 -1.68
CA ILE A 275 -3.74 -14.37 -0.38
C ILE A 275 -2.29 -13.87 -0.35
N ALA A 276 -1.34 -14.55 -1.02
CA ALA A 276 0.04 -14.10 -1.11
C ALA A 276 0.17 -12.71 -1.77
N ILE A 277 -0.69 -12.34 -2.74
CA ILE A 277 -0.67 -11.00 -3.35
C ILE A 277 -0.98 -9.95 -2.31
N TRP A 278 -2.07 -10.11 -1.55
CA TRP A 278 -2.42 -9.17 -0.49
C TRP A 278 -1.46 -9.23 0.68
N PHE A 279 -0.90 -10.39 0.99
CA PHE A 279 0.17 -10.53 1.98
C PHE A 279 1.34 -9.58 1.65
N PHE A 280 1.90 -9.66 0.44
CA PHE A 280 3.04 -8.83 0.07
C PHE A 280 2.70 -7.36 -0.12
N THR A 281 1.50 -7.03 -0.62
CA THR A 281 1.08 -5.63 -0.80
C THR A 281 0.76 -4.95 0.53
N LEU A 282 0.09 -5.62 1.46
CA LEU A 282 -0.14 -5.09 2.81
C LEU A 282 1.16 -5.01 3.61
N PHE A 283 2.05 -5.99 3.48
CA PHE A 283 3.38 -5.92 4.07
C PHE A 283 4.19 -4.74 3.53
N ALA A 284 4.06 -4.43 2.23
CA ALA A 284 4.65 -3.25 1.63
C ALA A 284 4.16 -1.97 2.30
N LEU A 285 2.84 -1.84 2.49
CA LEU A 285 2.21 -0.68 3.12
C LEU A 285 2.70 -0.48 4.56
N VAL A 286 2.71 -1.55 5.38
CA VAL A 286 3.21 -1.48 6.76
C VAL A 286 4.68 -1.06 6.79
N THR A 287 5.51 -1.69 5.96
CA THR A 287 6.96 -1.42 5.95
C THR A 287 7.31 -0.02 5.45
N VAL A 288 6.53 0.57 4.51
CA VAL A 288 6.80 1.94 4.04
C VAL A 288 6.53 2.96 5.13
N PHE A 289 5.41 2.85 5.83
CA PHE A 289 5.09 3.78 6.90
C PHE A 289 6.05 3.65 8.09
N LEU A 290 6.43 2.44 8.48
CA LEU A 290 7.46 2.21 9.50
C LEU A 290 8.82 2.77 9.08
N PHE A 291 9.20 2.62 7.80
CA PHE A 291 10.45 3.15 7.27
C PHE A 291 10.51 4.68 7.42
N TYR A 292 9.46 5.40 7.02
CA TYR A 292 9.43 6.86 7.16
C TYR A 292 9.28 7.30 8.61
N ALA A 293 8.56 6.58 9.45
CA ALA A 293 8.54 6.83 10.90
C ALA A 293 9.96 6.74 11.50
N GLN A 294 10.72 5.71 11.13
CA GLN A 294 12.12 5.55 11.56
C GLN A 294 12.99 6.72 11.08
N GLU A 295 12.90 7.14 9.82
CA GLU A 295 13.64 8.28 9.28
C GLU A 295 13.34 9.59 10.05
N LEU A 296 12.06 9.81 10.39
CA LEU A 296 11.67 10.98 11.18
C LEU A 296 12.25 10.96 12.59
N VAL A 297 12.25 9.80 13.26
CA VAL A 297 12.83 9.67 14.59
C VAL A 297 14.34 9.93 14.57
N GLN A 298 15.07 9.44 13.56
CA GLN A 298 16.50 9.72 13.39
C GLN A 298 16.75 11.23 13.24
N LYS A 299 15.94 11.92 12.43
CA LYS A 299 16.05 13.38 12.24
C LYS A 299 15.68 14.17 13.50
N LEU A 300 14.74 13.71 14.33
CA LEU A 300 14.39 14.33 15.61
C LEU A 300 15.51 14.25 16.64
N ARG A 301 16.27 13.17 16.67
CA ARG A 301 17.34 12.93 17.67
C ARG A 301 18.65 13.66 17.40
N LYS A 302 18.86 14.23 16.19
CA LYS A 302 20.12 14.91 15.81
C LYS A 302 21.42 14.10 16.03
N LYS A 303 21.35 12.79 16.26
CA LYS A 303 22.51 11.92 16.44
C LYS A 303 22.60 10.94 15.28
N ASP A 304 23.77 10.90 14.65
CA ASP A 304 24.23 9.82 13.75
C ASP A 304 24.39 8.50 14.55
N THR A 305 23.34 8.06 15.20
CA THR A 305 23.36 6.78 15.90
C THR A 305 22.87 5.71 14.94
N HIS A 306 23.73 4.73 14.70
CA HIS A 306 23.53 3.56 13.86
C HIS A 306 22.07 3.10 13.77
N LYS A 307 21.60 2.86 12.54
CA LYS A 307 20.26 2.42 12.11
C LYS A 307 19.64 1.26 12.90
N LYS A 308 20.38 0.62 13.80
CA LYS A 308 19.97 -0.60 14.49
C LYS A 308 19.22 -0.40 15.82
N TRP A 309 19.26 0.77 16.43
CA TRP A 309 18.81 0.94 17.83
C TRP A 309 17.29 1.06 18.04
N TYR A 310 16.52 1.42 17.04
CA TYR A 310 15.06 1.63 17.21
C TYR A 310 14.24 0.36 17.17
N LEU A 311 14.68 -0.57 16.35
CA LEU A 311 14.09 -1.90 16.28
C LEU A 311 14.59 -2.79 17.41
N LEU A 312 15.81 -2.55 17.89
CA LEU A 312 16.36 -3.24 19.06
C LEU A 312 15.62 -2.89 20.35
N SER A 313 15.04 -1.71 20.51
CA SER A 313 14.20 -1.43 21.68
C SER A 313 12.88 -2.22 21.68
N LEU A 314 12.40 -2.65 20.51
CA LEU A 314 11.25 -3.56 20.37
C LEU A 314 11.67 -5.04 20.37
N ILE A 315 12.87 -5.37 19.92
CA ILE A 315 13.38 -6.76 19.80
C ILE A 315 14.24 -7.16 21.02
N HIS A 316 14.87 -6.22 21.70
CA HIS A 316 15.82 -6.50 22.82
C HIS A 316 15.17 -7.07 24.09
N ILE A 317 13.85 -7.16 24.12
CA ILE A 317 13.13 -7.87 25.21
C ILE A 317 13.18 -9.40 25.02
N SER A 318 13.65 -9.92 23.88
CA SER A 318 13.55 -11.35 23.54
C SER A 318 14.86 -12.07 23.19
N GLU A 319 16.02 -11.44 23.20
CA GLU A 319 17.28 -12.17 22.95
C GLU A 319 17.94 -12.63 24.28
N PRO A 320 18.08 -13.95 24.50
CA PRO A 320 18.95 -14.44 25.55
C PRO A 320 20.40 -14.10 25.18
N THR A 321 21.10 -13.47 26.11
CA THR A 321 22.51 -13.19 26.04
C THR A 321 23.31 -14.43 25.61
N ARG A 322 23.88 -14.41 24.39
CA ARG A 322 24.89 -15.40 24.01
C ARG A 322 26.16 -15.11 24.82
N PRO A 323 26.73 -16.10 25.51
CA PRO A 323 28.04 -15.96 26.10
C PRO A 323 29.08 -15.82 24.98
N GLU A 324 30.00 -14.86 25.15
CA GLU A 324 31.15 -14.73 24.27
C GLU A 324 32.04 -16.00 24.37
N PRO A 325 32.53 -16.50 23.22
CA PRO A 325 33.53 -17.58 23.28
C PRO A 325 34.86 -17.04 23.81
N ILE A 326 35.38 -17.74 24.81
CA ILE A 326 36.72 -17.58 25.37
C ILE A 326 37.76 -17.91 24.32
#